data_6206556a321884b05983326534a10129
#
_entry.id   6206556a321884b05983326534a10129
#
_cell.length_a   1.000
_cell.length_b   1.000
_cell.length_c   1.000
_cell.angle_alpha   90.00
_cell.angle_beta   90.00
_cell.angle_gamma   90.00
#
_symmetry.space_group_name_H-M   'P 1'
#
loop_
_entity.id
_entity.type
_entity.pdbx_description
1 polymer ?
#
loop_
_entity_poly.entity_id
_entity_poly.type
_entity_poly.pdbx_seq_one_letter_code
_entity_poly.pdbx_strand_id
1 'polypeptide(L)'
;MPSVLWILFDGGGDRPRGGKTPFYAAFKPTIDYLAALGSCGILDPISPGVRPGSDTAHLALFGYDPYKYYTGRGAFEALGADVSLRPGDVAFRTNLATVDDSGTVIDRRAGRYIAPEEAKAVEEVLSRIGQEIGRKYGVEVIYKSTVEHRGVLVLRGPVSHRVSDTDPHKVGAKLLRSEPLENSKEAALTAEAVNELTRRFSEAAKELEVNKARKMEGRLPINAILLRGGGYMPQIEPIREKYNMRAAAIAGVALIRGVARAVGMDVYTAPGLGGTKDDVFDEAVKLAVELMAKYDLVFLHVKGTDSTSHDGDFDGKVSVVERLDKALAPYLDKLLNNYVVVTSDHATPVAVKEHTGEPVPIMLYGPDVVVDDVSKFSEVTCWRGSLGRIRGINIMPMLGSYLGVTEKFGE
;
A
#
# COMPACT_ATOMS: atom_id res chain seq x y z
N MET A 1 -12.11 -21.67 17.35
CA MET A 1 -12.56 -21.74 15.95
C MET A 1 -11.33 -21.55 15.08
N PRO A 2 -11.24 -22.15 13.90
CA PRO A 2 -10.17 -21.89 12.97
C PRO A 2 -10.16 -20.40 12.57
N SER A 3 -8.99 -19.85 12.33
CA SER A 3 -8.79 -18.49 11.83
C SER A 3 -8.20 -18.52 10.42
N VAL A 4 -8.13 -17.37 9.77
CA VAL A 4 -7.54 -17.23 8.43
C VAL A 4 -6.18 -16.57 8.53
N LEU A 5 -5.13 -17.18 7.96
CA LEU A 5 -3.90 -16.51 7.60
C LEU A 5 -3.95 -16.15 6.11
N TRP A 6 -3.97 -14.88 5.80
CA TRP A 6 -3.94 -14.39 4.42
C TRP A 6 -2.58 -13.79 4.10
N ILE A 7 -1.82 -14.49 3.27
CA ILE A 7 -0.50 -14.08 2.77
C ILE A 7 -0.68 -13.41 1.42
N LEU A 8 -0.20 -12.18 1.31
CA LEU A 8 -0.27 -11.41 0.08
C LEU A 8 1.12 -10.99 -0.40
N PHE A 9 1.49 -11.47 -1.57
CA PHE A 9 2.67 -11.05 -2.31
C PHE A 9 2.34 -9.82 -3.17
N ASP A 10 2.73 -8.64 -2.74
CA ASP A 10 2.53 -7.39 -3.48
C ASP A 10 3.24 -7.48 -4.83
N GLY A 11 2.50 -7.23 -5.91
CA GLY A 11 3.04 -7.33 -7.27
C GLY A 11 3.54 -8.72 -7.66
N GLY A 12 3.10 -9.78 -6.97
CA GLY A 12 3.64 -11.12 -7.11
C GLY A 12 3.37 -11.77 -8.47
N GLY A 13 2.23 -11.44 -9.10
CA GLY A 13 1.87 -11.97 -10.42
C GLY A 13 2.88 -11.61 -11.51
N ASP A 14 3.09 -12.53 -12.47
CA ASP A 14 4.05 -12.35 -13.57
C ASP A 14 3.58 -13.01 -14.88
N ARG A 15 4.19 -12.62 -15.98
CA ARG A 15 4.00 -13.25 -17.30
C ARG A 15 4.98 -14.40 -17.48
N PRO A 16 4.54 -15.57 -17.98
CA PRO A 16 5.44 -16.69 -18.23
C PRO A 16 6.52 -16.33 -19.25
N ARG A 17 7.78 -16.57 -18.88
CA ARG A 17 8.93 -16.52 -19.80
C ARG A 17 9.50 -17.92 -19.94
N GLY A 18 9.50 -18.47 -21.17
CA GLY A 18 9.88 -19.87 -21.36
C GLY A 18 9.03 -20.86 -20.55
N GLY A 19 7.74 -20.54 -20.31
CA GLY A 19 6.83 -21.36 -19.53
C GLY A 19 6.98 -21.23 -18.00
N LYS A 20 7.82 -20.32 -17.49
CA LYS A 20 8.08 -20.13 -16.06
C LYS A 20 7.77 -18.72 -15.60
N THR A 21 7.15 -18.60 -14.42
CA THR A 21 7.02 -17.35 -13.65
C THR A 21 7.87 -17.46 -12.39
N PRO A 22 8.12 -16.38 -11.65
CA PRO A 22 8.82 -16.45 -10.37
C PRO A 22 8.14 -17.43 -9.38
N PHE A 23 6.80 -17.41 -9.25
CA PHE A 23 6.10 -18.41 -8.43
C PHE A 23 6.30 -19.83 -8.91
N TYR A 24 6.34 -20.07 -10.23
CA TYR A 24 6.62 -21.41 -10.77
C TYR A 24 8.06 -21.85 -10.52
N ALA A 25 9.03 -20.94 -10.61
CA ALA A 25 10.45 -21.24 -10.46
C ALA A 25 10.85 -21.44 -8.98
N ALA A 26 10.23 -20.72 -8.05
CA ALA A 26 10.56 -20.74 -6.64
C ALA A 26 10.42 -22.13 -6.00
N PHE A 27 11.40 -22.50 -5.16
CA PHE A 27 11.34 -23.66 -4.28
C PHE A 27 10.57 -23.26 -3.01
N LYS A 28 9.29 -23.62 -2.97
CA LYS A 28 8.35 -23.21 -1.91
C LYS A 28 7.50 -24.39 -1.44
N PRO A 29 8.13 -25.42 -0.85
CA PRO A 29 7.47 -26.67 -0.50
C PRO A 29 6.28 -26.52 0.46
N THR A 30 6.32 -25.54 1.37
CA THR A 30 5.22 -25.29 2.31
C THR A 30 3.97 -24.76 1.59
N ILE A 31 4.14 -23.75 0.75
CA ILE A 31 3.05 -23.16 -0.04
C ILE A 31 2.52 -24.19 -1.05
N ASP A 32 3.38 -24.91 -1.74
CA ASP A 32 2.99 -25.95 -2.70
C ASP A 32 2.26 -27.11 -2.02
N TYR A 33 2.65 -27.49 -0.81
CA TYR A 33 1.94 -28.52 -0.03
C TYR A 33 0.53 -28.06 0.37
N LEU A 34 0.38 -26.82 0.82
CA LEU A 34 -0.94 -26.26 1.12
C LEU A 34 -1.81 -26.14 -0.15
N ALA A 35 -1.22 -25.79 -1.30
CA ALA A 35 -1.91 -25.77 -2.58
C ALA A 35 -2.42 -27.17 -2.99
N ALA A 36 -1.60 -28.19 -2.78
CA ALA A 36 -1.97 -29.59 -3.07
C ALA A 36 -3.10 -30.14 -2.16
N LEU A 37 -3.36 -29.50 -1.03
CA LEU A 37 -4.40 -29.87 -0.08
C LEU A 37 -5.59 -28.90 -0.08
N GLY A 38 -5.64 -27.96 -1.00
CA GLY A 38 -6.64 -26.93 -1.09
C GLY A 38 -7.22 -26.76 -2.48
N SER A 39 -7.82 -25.61 -2.72
CA SER A 39 -8.34 -25.17 -4.00
C SER A 39 -7.54 -24.00 -4.54
N CYS A 40 -7.21 -24.04 -5.82
CA CYS A 40 -6.54 -22.98 -6.54
C CYS A 40 -7.42 -22.31 -7.58
N GLY A 41 -7.05 -21.12 -8.04
CA GLY A 41 -7.71 -20.39 -9.09
C GLY A 41 -6.91 -19.20 -9.55
N ILE A 42 -7.52 -18.35 -10.34
CA ILE A 42 -6.98 -17.06 -10.75
C ILE A 42 -7.88 -15.92 -10.27
N LEU A 43 -7.28 -14.83 -9.92
CA LEU A 43 -7.91 -13.68 -9.31
C LEU A 43 -7.72 -12.44 -10.16
N ASP A 44 -8.82 -11.79 -10.53
CA ASP A 44 -8.78 -10.40 -10.98
C ASP A 44 -8.88 -9.51 -9.72
N PRO A 45 -7.84 -8.78 -9.32
CA PRO A 45 -7.88 -8.03 -8.08
C PRO A 45 -9.01 -7.00 -8.01
N ILE A 46 -9.30 -6.31 -9.12
CA ILE A 46 -10.45 -5.40 -9.27
C ILE A 46 -11.45 -6.00 -10.27
N SER A 47 -11.07 -6.05 -11.54
CA SER A 47 -11.85 -6.58 -12.66
C SER A 47 -10.90 -7.01 -13.78
N PRO A 48 -11.34 -7.91 -14.68
CA PRO A 48 -10.54 -8.35 -15.83
C PRO A 48 -9.97 -7.17 -16.61
N GLY A 49 -8.64 -7.17 -16.81
CA GLY A 49 -7.92 -6.16 -17.59
C GLY A 49 -7.70 -4.81 -16.91
N VAL A 50 -8.23 -4.59 -15.71
CA VAL A 50 -7.96 -3.39 -14.93
C VAL A 50 -6.56 -3.47 -14.33
N ARG A 51 -5.73 -2.45 -14.61
CA ARG A 51 -4.41 -2.28 -14.02
C ARG A 51 -4.53 -1.59 -12.65
N PRO A 52 -4.34 -2.29 -11.52
CA PRO A 52 -4.60 -1.71 -10.22
C PRO A 52 -3.39 -0.97 -9.64
N GLY A 53 -3.66 0.02 -8.77
CA GLY A 53 -2.71 0.44 -7.75
C GLY A 53 -2.83 -0.47 -6.53
N SER A 54 -1.80 -0.53 -5.68
CA SER A 54 -1.85 -1.37 -4.47
C SER A 54 -2.98 -0.92 -3.52
N ASP A 55 -3.27 0.39 -3.42
CA ASP A 55 -4.37 0.93 -2.63
C ASP A 55 -5.76 0.46 -3.10
N THR A 56 -6.02 0.58 -4.40
CA THR A 56 -7.30 0.15 -4.99
C THR A 56 -7.48 -1.36 -5.00
N ALA A 57 -6.39 -2.10 -5.23
CA ALA A 57 -6.40 -3.56 -5.17
C ALA A 57 -6.71 -4.04 -3.75
N HIS A 58 -6.02 -3.51 -2.72
CA HIS A 58 -6.28 -3.92 -1.33
C HIS A 58 -7.71 -3.60 -0.88
N LEU A 59 -8.28 -2.45 -1.30
CA LEU A 59 -9.70 -2.17 -1.05
C LEU A 59 -10.59 -3.29 -1.62
N ALA A 60 -10.36 -3.67 -2.89
CA ALA A 60 -11.15 -4.72 -3.53
C ALA A 60 -10.97 -6.07 -2.83
N LEU A 61 -9.72 -6.44 -2.49
CA LEU A 61 -9.40 -7.68 -1.78
C LEU A 61 -10.08 -7.75 -0.41
N PHE A 62 -10.13 -6.64 0.33
CA PHE A 62 -10.84 -6.55 1.60
C PHE A 62 -12.38 -6.44 1.44
N GLY A 63 -12.89 -6.62 0.21
CA GLY A 63 -14.32 -6.68 -0.07
C GLY A 63 -15.02 -5.33 -0.22
N TYR A 64 -14.26 -4.26 -0.51
CA TYR A 64 -14.79 -2.93 -0.78
C TYR A 64 -14.56 -2.54 -2.23
N ASP A 65 -15.63 -2.15 -2.92
CA ASP A 65 -15.55 -1.71 -4.31
C ASP A 65 -14.71 -0.42 -4.43
N PRO A 66 -13.52 -0.46 -5.07
CA PRO A 66 -12.67 0.71 -5.16
C PRO A 66 -13.31 1.84 -5.97
N TYR A 67 -14.20 1.57 -6.91
CA TYR A 67 -14.93 2.61 -7.65
C TYR A 67 -15.87 3.42 -6.75
N LYS A 68 -16.30 2.82 -5.63
CA LYS A 68 -17.18 3.49 -4.66
C LYS A 68 -16.38 4.14 -3.52
N TYR A 69 -15.33 3.46 -3.03
CA TYR A 69 -14.68 3.82 -1.77
C TYR A 69 -13.30 4.47 -1.92
N TYR A 70 -12.70 4.45 -3.12
CA TYR A 70 -11.42 5.09 -3.33
C TYR A 70 -11.57 6.61 -3.49
N THR A 71 -11.01 7.35 -2.56
CA THR A 71 -11.15 8.82 -2.46
C THR A 71 -9.88 9.57 -2.81
N GLY A 72 -8.80 8.84 -3.05
CA GLY A 72 -7.47 9.37 -3.33
C GLY A 72 -6.41 8.79 -2.37
N ARG A 73 -5.20 8.67 -2.85
CA ARG A 73 -4.09 7.99 -2.17
C ARG A 73 -3.65 8.70 -0.87
N GLY A 74 -3.77 10.03 -0.83
CA GLY A 74 -3.29 10.84 0.29
C GLY A 74 -3.89 10.43 1.62
N ALA A 75 -5.19 10.10 1.65
CA ALA A 75 -5.87 9.68 2.88
C ALA A 75 -5.27 8.38 3.46
N PHE A 76 -5.03 7.39 2.61
CA PHE A 76 -4.42 6.12 3.05
C PHE A 76 -2.96 6.30 3.48
N GLU A 77 -2.18 7.12 2.78
CA GLU A 77 -0.80 7.46 3.19
C GLU A 77 -0.79 8.16 4.57
N ALA A 78 -1.74 9.07 4.83
CA ALA A 78 -1.85 9.76 6.11
C ALA A 78 -2.21 8.80 7.25
N LEU A 79 -3.22 7.94 7.07
CA LEU A 79 -3.57 6.90 8.03
C LEU A 79 -2.39 5.94 8.29
N GLY A 80 -1.66 5.59 7.24
CA GLY A 80 -0.47 4.73 7.34
C GLY A 80 0.71 5.38 8.06
N ALA A 81 0.75 6.70 8.07
CA ALA A 81 1.72 7.51 8.81
C ALA A 81 1.29 7.83 10.24
N ASP A 82 0.26 7.17 10.76
CA ASP A 82 -0.32 7.42 12.09
C ASP A 82 -0.84 8.87 12.28
N VAL A 83 -1.35 9.46 11.20
CA VAL A 83 -2.07 10.73 11.25
C VAL A 83 -3.56 10.44 11.26
N SER A 84 -4.23 10.82 12.34
CA SER A 84 -5.68 10.66 12.46
C SER A 84 -6.41 11.63 11.52
N LEU A 85 -7.29 11.11 10.68
CA LEU A 85 -8.16 11.90 9.82
C LEU A 85 -9.56 12.00 10.42
N ARG A 86 -10.16 13.19 10.31
CA ARG A 86 -11.56 13.46 10.63
C ARG A 86 -12.39 13.51 9.34
N PRO A 87 -13.71 13.30 9.41
CA PRO A 87 -14.57 13.55 8.26
C PRO A 87 -14.36 14.97 7.70
N GLY A 88 -14.12 15.09 6.41
CA GLY A 88 -13.83 16.36 5.74
C GLY A 88 -12.35 16.76 5.65
N ASP A 89 -11.45 16.09 6.38
CA ASP A 89 -10.01 16.32 6.22
C ASP A 89 -9.56 15.89 4.81
N VAL A 90 -8.72 16.70 4.19
CA VAL A 90 -8.09 16.39 2.90
C VAL A 90 -6.61 16.11 3.11
N ALA A 91 -6.13 14.98 2.64
CA ALA A 91 -4.74 14.57 2.76
C ALA A 91 -4.07 14.41 1.40
N PHE A 92 -2.79 14.78 1.35
CA PHE A 92 -1.93 14.64 0.18
C PHE A 92 -0.72 13.80 0.52
N ARG A 93 -0.31 12.91 -0.39
CA ARG A 93 1.05 12.39 -0.36
C ARG A 93 2.02 13.47 -0.79
N THR A 94 3.15 13.57 -0.09
CA THR A 94 4.18 14.54 -0.42
C THR A 94 5.52 13.88 -0.69
N ASN A 95 6.34 14.53 -1.51
CA ASN A 95 7.75 14.25 -1.64
C ASN A 95 8.55 15.54 -1.37
N LEU A 96 9.58 15.44 -0.56
CA LEU A 96 10.63 16.46 -0.46
C LEU A 96 11.53 16.34 -1.69
N ALA A 97 11.78 17.45 -2.37
CA ALA A 97 12.40 17.49 -3.68
C ALA A 97 13.46 18.60 -3.80
N THR A 98 14.19 18.56 -4.90
CA THR A 98 15.14 19.61 -5.30
C THR A 98 14.66 20.27 -6.59
N VAL A 99 14.59 21.59 -6.58
CA VAL A 99 14.33 22.42 -7.76
C VAL A 99 15.46 23.43 -7.96
N ASP A 100 15.63 23.87 -9.21
CA ASP A 100 16.52 25.00 -9.54
C ASP A 100 15.83 26.35 -9.28
N ASP A 101 16.55 27.44 -9.51
CA ASP A 101 16.03 28.81 -9.31
C ASP A 101 14.86 29.17 -10.23
N SER A 102 14.67 28.43 -11.32
CA SER A 102 13.53 28.61 -12.24
C SER A 102 12.30 27.79 -11.82
N GLY A 103 12.39 26.99 -10.76
CA GLY A 103 11.36 26.07 -10.30
C GLY A 103 11.28 24.76 -11.10
N THR A 104 12.33 24.40 -11.85
CA THR A 104 12.43 23.13 -12.56
C THR A 104 12.88 22.03 -11.61
N VAL A 105 12.20 20.88 -11.61
CA VAL A 105 12.51 19.75 -10.75
C VAL A 105 13.80 19.08 -11.21
N ILE A 106 14.83 19.17 -10.38
CA ILE A 106 16.14 18.52 -10.58
C ILE A 106 16.10 17.08 -10.05
N ASP A 107 15.50 16.90 -8.87
CA ASP A 107 15.30 15.59 -8.25
C ASP A 107 14.00 15.58 -7.46
N ARG A 108 13.13 14.60 -7.75
CA ARG A 108 11.83 14.43 -7.09
C ARG A 108 11.94 13.82 -5.69
N ARG A 109 13.15 13.53 -5.21
CA ARG A 109 13.42 12.81 -3.96
C ARG A 109 14.49 13.46 -3.10
N ALA A 110 14.99 14.66 -3.50
CA ALA A 110 16.10 15.37 -2.84
C ALA A 110 17.30 14.44 -2.52
N GLY A 111 17.74 13.63 -3.50
CA GLY A 111 18.79 12.63 -3.34
C GLY A 111 18.34 11.35 -2.63
N ARG A 112 17.04 11.17 -2.44
CA ARG A 112 16.34 10.03 -1.84
C ARG A 112 16.53 9.91 -0.31
N TYR A 113 17.75 9.85 0.19
CA TYR A 113 18.02 9.73 1.62
C TYR A 113 17.93 11.08 2.33
N ILE A 114 17.06 11.15 3.32
CA ILE A 114 16.91 12.28 4.25
C ILE A 114 17.03 11.71 5.67
N ALA A 115 17.99 12.22 6.43
CA ALA A 115 18.23 11.78 7.79
C ALA A 115 17.06 12.21 8.72
N PRO A 116 16.80 11.51 9.81
CA PRO A 116 15.70 11.85 10.73
C PRO A 116 15.77 13.29 11.25
N GLU A 117 16.96 13.81 11.52
CA GLU A 117 17.20 15.18 11.99
C GLU A 117 16.88 16.21 10.89
N GLU A 118 17.19 15.88 9.64
CA GLU A 118 16.86 16.71 8.48
C GLU A 118 15.35 16.75 8.27
N ALA A 119 14.69 15.58 8.37
CA ALA A 119 13.22 15.47 8.27
C ALA A 119 12.52 16.29 9.36
N LYS A 120 13.01 16.24 10.60
CA LYS A 120 12.47 17.01 11.71
C LYS A 120 12.61 18.51 11.50
N ALA A 121 13.77 18.98 11.02
CA ALA A 121 13.96 20.41 10.71
C ALA A 121 12.99 20.89 9.62
N VAL A 122 12.72 20.08 8.60
CA VAL A 122 11.72 20.38 7.57
C VAL A 122 10.32 20.41 8.17
N GLU A 123 9.95 19.47 9.05
CA GLU A 123 8.65 19.45 9.75
C GLU A 123 8.42 20.72 10.57
N GLU A 124 9.42 21.19 11.29
CA GLU A 124 9.34 22.43 12.09
C GLU A 124 9.07 23.65 11.21
N VAL A 125 9.73 23.76 10.06
CA VAL A 125 9.48 24.84 9.09
C VAL A 125 8.09 24.74 8.48
N LEU A 126 7.67 23.56 8.04
CA LEU A 126 6.35 23.35 7.45
C LEU A 126 5.23 23.57 8.48
N SER A 127 5.45 23.20 9.74
CA SER A 127 4.49 23.46 10.84
C SER A 127 4.31 24.96 11.07
N ARG A 128 5.40 25.75 11.10
CA ARG A 128 5.33 27.21 11.25
C ARG A 128 4.58 27.86 10.07
N ILE A 129 4.95 27.49 8.84
CA ILE A 129 4.26 27.96 7.62
C ILE A 129 2.78 27.57 7.67
N GLY A 130 2.50 26.32 8.07
CA GLY A 130 1.15 25.79 8.21
C GLY A 130 0.28 26.58 9.19
N GLN A 131 0.83 27.02 10.33
CA GLN A 131 0.11 27.86 11.29
C GLN A 131 -0.27 29.24 10.68
N GLU A 132 0.62 29.84 9.89
CA GLU A 132 0.36 31.13 9.23
C GLU A 132 -0.70 30.99 8.12
N ILE A 133 -0.62 29.92 7.33
CA ILE A 133 -1.62 29.55 6.33
C ILE A 133 -2.96 29.27 7.01
N GLY A 134 -2.93 28.56 8.12
CA GLY A 134 -4.11 28.25 8.92
C GLY A 134 -4.86 29.50 9.35
N ARG A 135 -4.16 30.51 9.88
CA ARG A 135 -4.76 31.81 10.25
C ARG A 135 -5.34 32.56 9.06
N LYS A 136 -4.68 32.49 7.91
CA LYS A 136 -5.10 33.22 6.71
C LYS A 136 -6.34 32.62 6.05
N TYR A 137 -6.39 31.29 5.95
CA TYR A 137 -7.40 30.55 5.20
C TYR A 137 -8.47 29.88 6.07
N GLY A 138 -8.35 29.93 7.40
CA GLY A 138 -9.28 29.27 8.31
C GLY A 138 -9.17 27.73 8.28
N VAL A 139 -7.97 27.20 8.06
CA VAL A 139 -7.68 25.75 8.00
C VAL A 139 -6.63 25.36 9.03
N GLU A 140 -6.62 24.11 9.45
CA GLU A 140 -5.49 23.51 10.18
C GLU A 140 -4.61 22.78 9.18
N VAL A 141 -3.30 22.98 9.24
CA VAL A 141 -2.32 22.34 8.37
C VAL A 141 -1.45 21.42 9.21
N ILE A 142 -1.43 20.14 8.88
CA ILE A 142 -0.63 19.12 9.56
C ILE A 142 0.32 18.52 8.53
N TYR A 143 1.63 18.55 8.80
CA TYR A 143 2.63 17.85 8.00
C TYR A 143 3.35 16.82 8.84
N LYS A 144 3.61 15.65 8.25
CA LYS A 144 4.40 14.58 8.88
C LYS A 144 5.31 13.94 7.83
N SER A 145 6.61 13.90 8.11
CA SER A 145 7.57 13.11 7.35
C SER A 145 7.34 11.62 7.62
N THR A 146 7.65 10.79 6.65
CA THR A 146 7.52 9.32 6.78
C THR A 146 8.87 8.66 6.52
N VAL A 147 9.02 7.95 5.42
CA VAL A 147 10.26 7.24 5.09
C VAL A 147 11.03 8.03 4.03
N GLU A 148 12.31 8.29 4.28
CA GLU A 148 13.19 8.99 3.34
C GLU A 148 12.62 10.38 2.98
N HIS A 149 12.44 10.64 1.66
CA HIS A 149 11.92 11.89 1.10
C HIS A 149 10.38 12.03 1.15
N ARG A 150 9.67 11.05 1.72
CA ARG A 150 8.21 11.00 1.70
C ARG A 150 7.61 11.67 2.93
N GLY A 151 6.40 12.18 2.75
CA GLY A 151 5.58 12.70 3.84
C GLY A 151 4.11 12.75 3.46
N VAL A 152 3.33 13.25 4.38
CA VAL A 152 1.90 13.52 4.21
C VAL A 152 1.58 14.93 4.67
N LEU A 153 0.70 15.59 3.93
CA LEU A 153 0.11 16.89 4.32
C LEU A 153 -1.39 16.69 4.49
N VAL A 154 -1.92 17.13 5.62
CA VAL A 154 -3.36 17.13 5.89
C VAL A 154 -3.85 18.56 6.06
N LEU A 155 -4.90 18.89 5.37
CA LEU A 155 -5.65 20.13 5.53
C LEU A 155 -7.01 19.80 6.17
N ARG A 156 -7.35 20.51 7.23
CA ARG A 156 -8.60 20.36 7.97
C ARG A 156 -9.35 21.68 8.01
N GLY A 157 -10.62 21.66 7.63
CA GLY A 157 -11.44 22.87 7.54
C GLY A 157 -12.34 22.85 6.30
N PRO A 158 -12.71 24.03 5.74
CA PRO A 158 -13.52 24.11 4.53
C PRO A 158 -12.67 23.83 3.27
N VAL A 159 -12.26 22.58 3.08
CA VAL A 159 -11.32 22.14 2.04
C VAL A 159 -11.94 21.09 1.12
N SER A 160 -11.42 20.97 -0.11
CA SER A 160 -11.81 19.95 -1.08
C SER A 160 -10.58 19.21 -1.62
N HIS A 161 -10.70 17.89 -1.81
CA HIS A 161 -9.68 17.08 -2.47
C HIS A 161 -9.65 17.28 -4.00
N ARG A 162 -10.65 17.97 -4.55
CA ARG A 162 -10.80 18.23 -5.98
C ARG A 162 -9.88 19.37 -6.44
N VAL A 163 -8.59 19.15 -6.31
CA VAL A 163 -7.52 20.06 -6.78
C VAL A 163 -6.46 19.26 -7.52
N SER A 164 -5.75 19.92 -8.44
CA SER A 164 -4.68 19.27 -9.19
C SER A 164 -3.39 19.13 -8.36
N ASP A 165 -2.55 18.18 -8.72
CA ASP A 165 -1.25 17.96 -8.12
C ASP A 165 -0.27 19.12 -8.38
N THR A 166 0.67 19.36 -7.47
CA THR A 166 1.83 20.25 -7.72
C THR A 166 3.03 19.48 -8.28
N ASP A 167 3.02 18.15 -8.16
CA ASP A 167 4.05 17.25 -8.69
C ASP A 167 3.89 17.07 -10.21
N PRO A 168 4.88 17.45 -11.05
CA PRO A 168 4.82 17.22 -12.49
C PRO A 168 5.08 15.75 -12.90
N HIS A 169 5.31 14.87 -11.94
CA HIS A 169 5.60 13.44 -12.11
C HIS A 169 6.87 13.10 -12.92
N LYS A 170 7.67 14.08 -13.31
CA LYS A 170 8.92 13.90 -14.05
C LYS A 170 9.98 14.93 -13.69
N VAL A 171 11.24 14.52 -13.76
CA VAL A 171 12.40 15.40 -13.68
C VAL A 171 12.51 16.25 -14.94
N GLY A 172 13.02 17.47 -14.85
CA GLY A 172 13.17 18.43 -15.94
C GLY A 172 11.90 19.22 -16.26
N ALA A 173 10.79 18.96 -15.56
CA ALA A 173 9.58 19.77 -15.68
C ALA A 173 9.49 20.79 -14.53
N LYS A 174 8.77 21.88 -14.76
CA LYS A 174 8.49 22.86 -13.72
C LYS A 174 7.49 22.34 -12.70
N LEU A 175 7.62 22.80 -11.45
CA LEU A 175 6.57 22.66 -10.45
C LEU A 175 5.24 23.13 -11.03
N LEU A 176 4.19 22.36 -10.80
CA LEU A 176 2.85 22.76 -11.21
C LEU A 176 2.23 23.65 -10.13
N ARG A 177 1.36 24.52 -10.55
CA ARG A 177 0.44 25.23 -9.67
C ARG A 177 -0.79 24.32 -9.50
N SER A 178 -1.22 24.14 -8.26
CA SER A 178 -2.50 23.47 -8.00
C SER A 178 -3.66 24.34 -8.45
N GLU A 179 -4.59 23.73 -9.18
CA GLU A 179 -5.80 24.37 -9.70
C GLU A 179 -7.03 23.64 -9.16
N PRO A 180 -8.15 24.35 -8.90
CA PRO A 180 -9.39 23.68 -8.52
C PRO A 180 -9.93 22.85 -9.71
N LEU A 181 -10.33 21.60 -9.45
CA LEU A 181 -10.91 20.68 -10.43
C LEU A 181 -12.43 20.66 -10.38
N GLU A 182 -13.02 21.53 -9.57
CA GLU A 182 -14.46 21.77 -9.48
C GLU A 182 -14.72 23.25 -9.13
N ASN A 183 -15.92 23.71 -9.47
CA ASN A 183 -16.32 25.08 -9.16
C ASN A 183 -16.91 25.16 -7.73
N SER A 184 -16.03 25.07 -6.72
CA SER A 184 -16.38 25.24 -5.31
C SER A 184 -15.41 26.19 -4.61
N LYS A 185 -15.88 26.84 -3.55
CA LYS A 185 -15.03 27.73 -2.72
C LYS A 185 -13.96 26.91 -2.00
N GLU A 186 -14.31 25.73 -1.58
CA GLU A 186 -13.43 24.78 -0.89
C GLU A 186 -12.28 24.34 -1.77
N ALA A 187 -12.53 23.99 -3.04
CA ALA A 187 -11.48 23.63 -4.00
C ALA A 187 -10.56 24.82 -4.32
N ALA A 188 -11.12 26.01 -4.53
CA ALA A 188 -10.34 27.22 -4.76
C ALA A 188 -9.44 27.55 -3.54
N LEU A 189 -10.00 27.51 -2.33
CA LEU A 189 -9.26 27.74 -1.09
C LEU A 189 -8.15 26.72 -0.90
N THR A 190 -8.43 25.42 -1.14
CA THR A 190 -7.44 24.35 -1.03
C THR A 190 -6.28 24.56 -1.99
N ALA A 191 -6.57 24.86 -3.26
CA ALA A 191 -5.55 25.14 -4.27
C ALA A 191 -4.67 26.33 -3.88
N GLU A 192 -5.26 27.43 -3.40
CA GLU A 192 -4.50 28.59 -2.94
C GLU A 192 -3.64 28.28 -1.71
N ALA A 193 -4.17 27.58 -0.70
CA ALA A 193 -3.42 27.21 0.50
C ALA A 193 -2.23 26.29 0.17
N VAL A 194 -2.43 25.31 -0.71
CA VAL A 194 -1.38 24.40 -1.21
C VAL A 194 -0.30 25.17 -1.97
N ASN A 195 -0.69 26.07 -2.88
CA ASN A 195 0.27 26.87 -3.66
C ASN A 195 1.07 27.82 -2.76
N GLU A 196 0.43 28.44 -1.78
CA GLU A 196 1.12 29.31 -0.84
C GLU A 196 2.10 28.53 0.05
N LEU A 197 1.70 27.34 0.53
CA LEU A 197 2.57 26.46 1.30
C LEU A 197 3.82 26.07 0.50
N THR A 198 3.64 25.61 -0.74
CA THR A 198 4.73 25.22 -1.63
C THR A 198 5.72 26.37 -1.87
N ARG A 199 5.19 27.55 -2.20
CA ARG A 199 6.02 28.75 -2.42
C ARG A 199 6.77 29.16 -1.17
N ARG A 200 6.11 29.30 -0.02
CA ARG A 200 6.72 29.70 1.24
C ARG A 200 7.76 28.72 1.73
N PHE A 201 7.52 27.41 1.54
CA PHE A 201 8.51 26.40 1.86
C PHE A 201 9.77 26.56 1.01
N SER A 202 9.64 26.77 -0.31
CA SER A 202 10.80 27.00 -1.19
C SER A 202 11.58 28.26 -0.82
N GLU A 203 10.92 29.29 -0.35
CA GLU A 203 11.57 30.52 0.14
C GLU A 203 12.32 30.26 1.45
N ALA A 204 11.67 29.64 2.43
CA ALA A 204 12.25 29.34 3.73
C ALA A 204 13.42 28.34 3.63
N ALA A 205 13.34 27.41 2.69
CA ALA A 205 14.35 26.38 2.47
C ALA A 205 15.72 26.93 2.03
N LYS A 206 15.78 28.16 1.48
CA LYS A 206 17.03 28.84 1.11
C LYS A 206 17.92 29.11 2.33
N GLU A 207 17.30 29.41 3.46
CA GLU A 207 17.98 29.73 4.72
C GLU A 207 18.10 28.52 5.68
N LEU A 208 17.63 27.35 5.26
CA LEU A 208 17.62 26.16 6.10
C LEU A 208 19.06 25.66 6.37
N GLU A 209 19.46 25.57 7.63
CA GLU A 209 20.82 25.10 8.01
C GLU A 209 21.11 23.70 7.46
N VAL A 210 20.08 22.83 7.41
CA VAL A 210 20.15 21.52 6.77
C VAL A 210 20.65 21.63 5.33
N ASN A 211 20.16 22.60 4.55
CA ASN A 211 20.55 22.76 3.16
C ASN A 211 21.98 23.32 3.00
N LYS A 212 22.43 24.13 3.97
CA LYS A 212 23.83 24.58 4.01
C LYS A 212 24.78 23.40 4.26
N ALA A 213 24.45 22.53 5.22
CA ALA A 213 25.20 21.30 5.51
C ALA A 213 25.21 20.35 4.29
N ARG A 214 24.04 20.08 3.70
CA ARG A 214 23.90 19.22 2.50
C ARG A 214 24.75 19.73 1.34
N LYS A 215 24.78 21.05 1.14
CA LYS A 215 25.61 21.66 0.09
C LYS A 215 27.14 21.46 0.34
N MET A 216 27.58 21.59 1.58
CA MET A 216 28.97 21.30 1.95
C MET A 216 29.35 19.84 1.72
N GLU A 217 28.43 18.93 1.89
CA GLU A 217 28.57 17.48 1.66
C GLU A 217 28.37 17.08 0.18
N GLY A 218 28.12 18.02 -0.74
CA GLY A 218 27.84 17.74 -2.14
C GLY A 218 26.48 17.07 -2.38
N ARG A 219 25.56 17.13 -1.42
CA ARG A 219 24.20 16.56 -1.49
C ARG A 219 23.20 17.58 -2.04
N LEU A 220 22.16 17.09 -2.68
CA LEU A 220 21.07 17.91 -3.21
C LEU A 220 20.29 18.58 -2.07
N PRO A 221 19.92 19.88 -2.18
CA PRO A 221 19.14 20.57 -1.17
C PRO A 221 17.68 20.07 -1.13
N ILE A 222 17.05 20.20 0.04
CA ILE A 222 15.61 20.00 0.23
C ILE A 222 14.95 21.37 0.11
N ASN A 223 14.53 21.78 -1.10
CA ASN A 223 14.03 23.14 -1.34
C ASN A 223 12.66 23.20 -2.03
N ALA A 224 12.01 22.06 -2.19
CA ALA A 224 10.66 21.97 -2.70
C ALA A 224 9.87 20.84 -2.02
N ILE A 225 8.53 21.01 -1.96
CA ILE A 225 7.60 19.98 -1.56
C ILE A 225 6.63 19.74 -2.72
N LEU A 226 6.55 18.49 -3.16
CA LEU A 226 5.65 18.05 -4.23
C LEU A 226 4.42 17.39 -3.61
N LEU A 227 3.23 17.90 -3.89
CA LEU A 227 1.97 17.36 -3.40
C LEU A 227 1.22 16.65 -4.51
N ARG A 228 0.66 15.49 -4.19
CA ARG A 228 -0.12 14.69 -5.14
C ARG A 228 -1.14 13.77 -4.48
N GLY A 229 -2.10 13.31 -5.30
CA GLY A 229 -3.08 12.30 -4.90
C GLY A 229 -3.96 12.77 -3.76
N GLY A 230 -4.45 14.00 -3.83
CA GLY A 230 -5.41 14.55 -2.85
C GLY A 230 -6.57 13.59 -2.64
N GLY A 231 -6.90 13.30 -1.38
CA GLY A 231 -7.98 12.40 -1.00
C GLY A 231 -8.51 12.74 0.38
N TYR A 232 -9.71 12.26 0.68
CA TYR A 232 -10.33 12.42 2.01
C TYR A 232 -10.57 11.07 2.66
N MET A 233 -10.82 11.04 3.96
CA MET A 233 -11.14 9.79 4.65
C MET A 233 -12.44 9.21 4.08
N PRO A 234 -12.40 8.02 3.46
CA PRO A 234 -13.59 7.39 2.94
C PRO A 234 -14.52 6.95 4.07
N GLN A 235 -15.83 7.05 3.86
CA GLN A 235 -16.81 6.46 4.75
C GLN A 235 -16.92 4.97 4.42
N ILE A 236 -16.12 4.17 5.12
CA ILE A 236 -16.07 2.71 4.97
C ILE A 236 -16.63 2.08 6.24
N GLU A 237 -17.58 1.19 6.07
CA GLU A 237 -18.04 0.32 7.15
C GLU A 237 -16.89 -0.62 7.54
N PRO A 238 -16.49 -0.70 8.83
CA PRO A 238 -15.39 -1.55 9.25
C PRO A 238 -15.63 -3.04 8.96
N ILE A 239 -14.55 -3.81 8.72
CA ILE A 239 -14.64 -5.26 8.49
C ILE A 239 -15.41 -5.97 9.59
N ARG A 240 -15.23 -5.53 10.84
CA ARG A 240 -15.94 -6.12 11.98
C ARG A 240 -17.46 -5.98 11.88
N GLU A 241 -17.94 -4.85 11.37
CA GLU A 241 -19.39 -4.60 11.20
C GLU A 241 -19.89 -5.30 9.94
N LYS A 242 -19.17 -5.15 8.84
CA LYS A 242 -19.58 -5.67 7.53
C LYS A 242 -19.52 -7.20 7.42
N TYR A 243 -18.51 -7.83 8.01
CA TYR A 243 -18.25 -9.27 7.87
C TYR A 243 -18.26 -10.02 9.19
N ASN A 244 -18.56 -9.36 10.30
CA ASN A 244 -18.51 -9.93 11.65
C ASN A 244 -17.18 -10.63 11.98
N MET A 245 -16.05 -10.06 11.50
CA MET A 245 -14.70 -10.59 11.69
C MET A 245 -13.81 -9.59 12.42
N ARG A 246 -13.05 -10.07 13.40
CA ARG A 246 -11.92 -9.33 13.96
C ARG A 246 -10.73 -9.56 13.06
N ALA A 247 -10.16 -8.49 12.52
CA ALA A 247 -9.07 -8.58 11.54
C ALA A 247 -7.83 -7.82 11.99
N ALA A 248 -6.66 -8.40 11.74
CA ALA A 248 -5.37 -7.78 11.94
C ALA A 248 -4.57 -7.78 10.64
N ALA A 249 -3.74 -6.76 10.43
CA ALA A 249 -2.81 -6.66 9.30
C ALA A 249 -1.38 -6.45 9.79
N ILE A 250 -0.44 -7.18 9.22
CA ILE A 250 1.00 -7.03 9.43
C ILE A 250 1.60 -6.49 8.12
N ALA A 251 2.11 -5.25 8.14
CA ALA A 251 2.64 -4.62 6.94
C ALA A 251 3.77 -3.62 7.26
N GLY A 252 4.87 -3.67 6.50
CA GLY A 252 5.95 -2.71 6.57
C GLY A 252 5.63 -1.38 5.86
N VAL A 253 4.78 -1.40 4.83
CA VAL A 253 4.50 -0.26 3.96
C VAL A 253 3.38 0.62 4.51
N ALA A 254 3.61 1.92 4.65
CA ALA A 254 2.65 2.87 5.20
C ALA A 254 1.31 2.86 4.45
N LEU A 255 1.32 2.85 3.12
CA LEU A 255 0.10 2.82 2.31
C LEU A 255 -0.82 1.65 2.68
N ILE A 256 -0.25 0.45 2.83
CA ILE A 256 -1.02 -0.76 3.14
C ILE A 256 -1.54 -0.71 4.57
N ARG A 257 -0.73 -0.23 5.52
CA ARG A 257 -1.20 0.04 6.88
C ARG A 257 -2.38 1.00 6.90
N GLY A 258 -2.33 2.03 6.03
CA GLY A 258 -3.41 3.01 5.91
C GLY A 258 -4.70 2.43 5.35
N VAL A 259 -4.63 1.59 4.31
CA VAL A 259 -5.80 0.89 3.78
C VAL A 259 -6.39 -0.05 4.83
N ALA A 260 -5.55 -0.82 5.53
CA ALA A 260 -5.98 -1.72 6.59
C ALA A 260 -6.70 -0.97 7.73
N ARG A 261 -6.16 0.17 8.17
CA ARG A 261 -6.82 1.03 9.17
C ARG A 261 -8.15 1.60 8.68
N ALA A 262 -8.20 2.03 7.41
CA ALA A 262 -9.42 2.59 6.83
C ALA A 262 -10.58 1.59 6.84
N VAL A 263 -10.30 0.29 6.70
CA VAL A 263 -11.30 -0.78 6.77
C VAL A 263 -11.46 -1.37 8.17
N GLY A 264 -10.84 -0.77 9.20
CA GLY A 264 -11.02 -1.14 10.61
C GLY A 264 -10.21 -2.36 11.08
N MET A 265 -9.09 -2.69 10.42
CA MET A 265 -8.15 -3.69 10.93
C MET A 265 -7.23 -3.11 12.00
N ASP A 266 -6.84 -3.91 12.98
CA ASP A 266 -5.72 -3.63 13.86
C ASP A 266 -4.41 -3.83 13.09
N VAL A 267 -3.49 -2.85 13.18
CA VAL A 267 -2.28 -2.83 12.34
C VAL A 267 -1.03 -3.04 13.16
N TYR A 268 -0.23 -3.99 12.72
CA TYR A 268 1.04 -4.37 13.32
C TYR A 268 2.20 -4.21 12.34
N THR A 269 3.40 -4.07 12.91
CA THR A 269 4.67 -4.16 12.19
C THR A 269 5.51 -5.25 12.85
N ALA A 270 6.48 -5.79 12.12
CA ALA A 270 7.43 -6.77 12.65
C ALA A 270 8.87 -6.34 12.36
N PRO A 271 9.83 -6.66 13.24
CA PRO A 271 11.24 -6.49 12.94
C PRO A 271 11.61 -7.20 11.62
N GLY A 272 12.44 -6.55 10.81
CA GLY A 272 12.86 -7.09 9.52
C GLY A 272 11.85 -6.93 8.37
N LEU A 273 10.63 -6.43 8.64
CA LEU A 273 9.61 -6.19 7.63
C LEU A 273 9.58 -4.70 7.25
N GLY A 274 10.50 -4.27 6.40
CA GLY A 274 10.63 -2.88 5.95
C GLY A 274 9.85 -2.55 4.67
N GLY A 275 9.37 -3.53 3.96
CA GLY A 275 8.74 -3.40 2.65
C GLY A 275 9.76 -3.35 1.51
N THR A 276 10.86 -4.06 1.62
CA THR A 276 11.95 -4.14 0.66
C THR A 276 12.20 -5.56 0.19
N LYS A 277 13.06 -5.73 -0.82
CA LYS A 277 13.52 -7.05 -1.27
C LYS A 277 14.36 -7.81 -0.23
N ASP A 278 14.92 -7.09 0.74
CA ASP A 278 15.82 -7.64 1.76
C ASP A 278 15.08 -7.98 3.06
N ASP A 279 13.74 -7.90 3.07
CA ASP A 279 12.92 -8.22 4.23
C ASP A 279 13.19 -9.62 4.76
N VAL A 280 13.20 -9.75 6.09
CA VAL A 280 13.30 -11.02 6.85
C VAL A 280 11.93 -11.34 7.44
N PHE A 281 11.43 -12.54 7.20
CA PHE A 281 10.03 -12.87 7.48
C PHE A 281 9.78 -13.65 8.77
N ASP A 282 10.82 -14.14 9.44
CA ASP A 282 10.68 -15.03 10.61
C ASP A 282 9.82 -14.41 11.72
N GLU A 283 10.13 -13.17 12.13
CA GLU A 283 9.36 -12.48 13.18
C GLU A 283 7.96 -12.08 12.69
N ALA A 284 7.79 -11.74 11.42
CA ALA A 284 6.50 -11.40 10.85
C ALA A 284 5.56 -12.63 10.78
N VAL A 285 6.08 -13.79 10.37
CA VAL A 285 5.32 -15.04 10.34
C VAL A 285 5.00 -15.52 11.75
N LYS A 286 5.96 -15.46 12.68
CA LYS A 286 5.74 -15.77 14.10
C LYS A 286 4.61 -14.92 14.69
N LEU A 287 4.68 -13.59 14.48
CA LEU A 287 3.63 -12.67 14.92
C LEU A 287 2.29 -13.01 14.28
N ALA A 288 2.25 -13.31 12.98
CA ALA A 288 1.03 -13.69 12.29
C ALA A 288 0.36 -14.92 12.95
N VAL A 289 1.15 -15.95 13.22
CA VAL A 289 0.68 -17.18 13.88
C VAL A 289 0.22 -16.94 15.32
N GLU A 290 0.86 -16.03 16.05
CA GLU A 290 0.43 -15.62 17.40
C GLU A 290 -0.89 -14.86 17.36
N LEU A 291 -1.07 -13.97 16.39
CA LEU A 291 -2.30 -13.18 16.21
C LEU A 291 -3.50 -14.03 15.78
N MET A 292 -3.30 -15.15 15.10
CA MET A 292 -4.38 -16.09 14.75
C MET A 292 -5.13 -16.62 15.99
N ALA A 293 -4.54 -16.60 17.17
CA ALA A 293 -5.23 -16.94 18.41
C ALA A 293 -6.23 -15.85 18.89
N LYS A 294 -6.13 -14.63 18.36
CA LYS A 294 -6.91 -13.45 18.80
C LYS A 294 -7.85 -12.89 17.74
N TYR A 295 -7.53 -13.12 16.46
CA TYR A 295 -8.22 -12.57 15.31
C TYR A 295 -8.79 -13.69 14.44
N ASP A 296 -9.90 -13.39 13.80
CA ASP A 296 -10.55 -14.30 12.87
C ASP A 296 -9.86 -14.29 11.50
N LEU A 297 -9.22 -13.14 11.18
CA LEU A 297 -8.41 -12.92 9.98
C LEU A 297 -7.09 -12.22 10.33
N VAL A 298 -5.97 -12.79 9.91
CA VAL A 298 -4.64 -12.16 9.98
C VAL A 298 -4.09 -12.02 8.55
N PHE A 299 -3.87 -10.78 8.14
CA PHE A 299 -3.32 -10.43 6.83
C PHE A 299 -1.83 -10.14 6.95
N LEU A 300 -0.99 -10.82 6.16
CA LEU A 300 0.46 -10.63 6.09
C LEU A 300 0.86 -10.12 4.71
N HIS A 301 1.40 -8.92 4.66
CA HIS A 301 1.80 -8.25 3.43
C HIS A 301 3.30 -8.39 3.15
N VAL A 302 3.66 -8.84 1.95
CA VAL A 302 5.04 -9.08 1.47
C VAL A 302 5.33 -8.15 0.29
N LYS A 303 6.07 -7.06 0.51
CA LYS A 303 6.37 -6.04 -0.52
C LYS A 303 7.51 -6.41 -1.46
N GLY A 304 8.42 -7.27 -1.04
CA GLY A 304 9.67 -7.56 -1.77
C GLY A 304 9.48 -7.99 -3.23
N THR A 305 8.40 -8.69 -3.54
CA THR A 305 8.08 -9.15 -4.90
C THR A 305 7.78 -8.01 -5.88
N ASP A 306 7.13 -6.94 -5.43
CA ASP A 306 6.88 -5.76 -6.26
C ASP A 306 8.17 -4.95 -6.47
N SER A 307 8.96 -4.78 -5.42
CA SER A 307 10.22 -4.03 -5.49
C SER A 307 11.19 -4.66 -6.50
N THR A 308 11.38 -5.98 -6.43
CA THR A 308 12.22 -6.74 -7.37
C THR A 308 11.67 -6.71 -8.80
N SER A 309 10.35 -6.71 -8.95
CA SER A 309 9.70 -6.61 -10.27
C SER A 309 9.98 -5.28 -10.96
N HIS A 310 9.86 -4.16 -10.24
CA HIS A 310 10.18 -2.83 -10.77
C HIS A 310 11.65 -2.68 -11.13
N ASP A 311 12.54 -3.38 -10.43
CA ASP A 311 13.97 -3.43 -10.75
C ASP A 311 14.27 -4.35 -11.96
N GLY A 312 13.35 -5.24 -12.32
CA GLY A 312 13.54 -6.26 -13.35
C GLY A 312 14.34 -7.47 -12.88
N ASP A 313 14.33 -7.72 -11.56
CA ASP A 313 15.12 -8.75 -10.88
C ASP A 313 14.28 -10.02 -10.67
N PHE A 314 14.36 -10.95 -11.64
CA PHE A 314 13.64 -12.23 -11.60
C PHE A 314 14.09 -13.10 -10.41
N ASP A 315 15.41 -13.25 -10.25
CA ASP A 315 15.97 -14.11 -9.19
C ASP A 315 15.71 -13.53 -7.80
N GLY A 316 15.74 -12.21 -7.67
CA GLY A 316 15.33 -11.52 -6.45
C GLY A 316 13.87 -11.77 -6.11
N LYS A 317 12.96 -11.74 -7.09
CA LYS A 317 11.53 -12.05 -6.90
C LYS A 317 11.33 -13.50 -6.44
N VAL A 318 12.04 -14.45 -7.06
CA VAL A 318 12.06 -15.86 -6.63
C VAL A 318 12.55 -15.99 -5.18
N SER A 319 13.67 -15.35 -4.85
CA SER A 319 14.27 -15.39 -3.52
C SER A 319 13.34 -14.86 -2.42
N VAL A 320 12.54 -13.82 -2.70
CA VAL A 320 11.55 -13.32 -1.73
C VAL A 320 10.50 -14.38 -1.42
N VAL A 321 9.99 -15.07 -2.44
CA VAL A 321 8.99 -16.15 -2.26
C VAL A 321 9.57 -17.30 -1.44
N GLU A 322 10.80 -17.75 -1.76
CA GLU A 322 11.48 -18.85 -1.07
C GLU A 322 11.77 -18.54 0.40
N ARG A 323 12.19 -17.30 0.71
CA ARG A 323 12.44 -16.86 2.09
C ARG A 323 11.17 -16.84 2.93
N LEU A 324 10.05 -16.39 2.36
CA LEU A 324 8.77 -16.43 3.07
C LEU A 324 8.33 -17.89 3.30
N ASP A 325 8.42 -18.75 2.29
CA ASP A 325 8.07 -20.17 2.42
C ASP A 325 8.88 -20.86 3.53
N LYS A 326 10.20 -20.59 3.58
CA LYS A 326 11.09 -21.07 4.64
C LYS A 326 10.65 -20.60 6.02
N ALA A 327 10.21 -19.36 6.16
CA ALA A 327 9.72 -18.82 7.44
C ALA A 327 8.37 -19.45 7.85
N LEU A 328 7.54 -19.90 6.91
CA LEU A 328 6.27 -20.59 7.18
C LEU A 328 6.46 -22.03 7.63
N ALA A 329 7.51 -22.73 7.14
CA ALA A 329 7.72 -24.15 7.34
C ALA A 329 7.64 -24.61 8.81
N PRO A 330 8.22 -23.90 9.82
CA PRO A 330 8.15 -24.30 11.23
C PRO A 330 6.71 -24.28 11.80
N TYR A 331 5.78 -23.62 11.13
CA TYR A 331 4.40 -23.45 11.60
C TYR A 331 3.38 -24.28 10.83
N LEU A 332 3.83 -25.17 9.94
CA LEU A 332 2.96 -25.96 9.06
C LEU A 332 1.84 -26.68 9.83
N ASP A 333 2.15 -27.35 10.95
CA ASP A 333 1.14 -28.04 11.76
C ASP A 333 0.03 -27.11 12.27
N LYS A 334 0.37 -25.86 12.60
CA LYS A 334 -0.64 -24.86 12.99
C LYS A 334 -1.46 -24.40 11.79
N LEU A 335 -0.82 -24.21 10.64
CA LEU A 335 -1.49 -23.81 9.41
C LEU A 335 -2.47 -24.86 8.94
N LEU A 336 -2.14 -26.14 9.08
CA LEU A 336 -3.02 -27.27 8.71
C LEU A 336 -4.34 -27.32 9.51
N ASN A 337 -4.42 -26.68 10.66
CA ASN A 337 -5.63 -26.61 11.48
C ASN A 337 -6.43 -25.30 11.27
N ASN A 338 -6.07 -24.51 10.29
CA ASN A 338 -6.64 -23.18 10.01
C ASN A 338 -6.88 -23.00 8.51
N TYR A 339 -7.44 -21.85 8.13
CA TYR A 339 -7.55 -21.49 6.72
C TYR A 339 -6.31 -20.68 6.31
N VAL A 340 -5.81 -20.92 5.11
CA VAL A 340 -4.68 -20.18 4.53
C VAL A 340 -5.07 -19.69 3.14
N VAL A 341 -4.92 -18.39 2.91
CA VAL A 341 -5.04 -17.77 1.58
C VAL A 341 -3.67 -17.29 1.14
N VAL A 342 -3.28 -17.60 -0.08
CA VAL A 342 -2.09 -17.03 -0.72
C VAL A 342 -2.50 -16.43 -2.05
N THR A 343 -2.16 -15.16 -2.29
CA THR A 343 -2.43 -14.47 -3.54
C THR A 343 -1.55 -13.23 -3.72
N SER A 344 -1.86 -12.41 -4.71
CA SER A 344 -1.24 -11.11 -4.97
C SER A 344 -2.30 -10.04 -5.19
N ASP A 345 -1.93 -8.77 -5.00
CA ASP A 345 -2.80 -7.63 -5.25
C ASP A 345 -2.78 -7.16 -6.72
N HIS A 346 -1.73 -7.45 -7.45
CA HIS A 346 -1.60 -7.23 -8.90
C HIS A 346 -0.45 -8.03 -9.50
N ALA A 347 -0.43 -8.10 -10.82
CA ALA A 347 0.74 -8.53 -11.56
C ALA A 347 1.68 -7.34 -11.79
N THR A 348 2.98 -7.56 -11.52
CA THR A 348 4.07 -6.67 -11.90
C THR A 348 5.12 -7.52 -12.62
N PRO A 349 4.93 -7.79 -13.91
CA PRO A 349 5.85 -8.67 -14.63
C PRO A 349 7.26 -8.07 -14.67
N VAL A 350 8.25 -8.86 -14.26
CA VAL A 350 9.67 -8.47 -14.21
C VAL A 350 10.16 -7.88 -15.55
N ALA A 351 9.64 -8.39 -16.67
CA ALA A 351 10.00 -7.89 -17.99
C ALA A 351 9.38 -6.52 -18.32
N VAL A 352 8.26 -6.18 -17.69
CA VAL A 352 7.52 -4.93 -17.92
C VAL A 352 7.95 -3.85 -16.95
N LYS A 353 8.31 -4.24 -15.72
CA LYS A 353 8.74 -3.36 -14.62
C LYS A 353 7.65 -2.40 -14.15
N GLU A 354 6.40 -2.72 -14.43
CA GLU A 354 5.23 -1.92 -14.11
C GLU A 354 4.02 -2.82 -13.87
N HIS A 355 3.04 -2.30 -13.11
CA HIS A 355 1.78 -3.03 -12.89
C HIS A 355 1.07 -3.30 -14.20
N THR A 356 0.39 -4.41 -14.29
CA THR A 356 -0.38 -4.82 -15.47
C THR A 356 -1.75 -5.39 -15.07
N GLY A 357 -2.63 -5.60 -16.04
CA GLY A 357 -4.02 -6.02 -15.80
C GLY A 357 -4.25 -7.53 -15.91
N GLU A 358 -3.18 -8.35 -15.92
CA GLU A 358 -3.32 -9.80 -15.88
C GLU A 358 -3.85 -10.27 -14.53
N PRO A 359 -4.63 -11.37 -14.50
CA PRO A 359 -5.02 -12.00 -13.24
C PRO A 359 -3.81 -12.61 -12.52
N VAL A 360 -3.91 -12.73 -11.22
CA VAL A 360 -2.88 -13.32 -10.35
C VAL A 360 -3.33 -14.68 -9.82
N PRO A 361 -2.42 -15.58 -9.40
CA PRO A 361 -2.82 -16.84 -8.81
C PRO A 361 -3.42 -16.63 -7.41
N ILE A 362 -4.38 -17.48 -7.05
CA ILE A 362 -4.94 -17.56 -5.70
C ILE A 362 -5.01 -19.02 -5.27
N MET A 363 -4.74 -19.28 -4.00
CA MET A 363 -4.98 -20.55 -3.33
C MET A 363 -5.77 -20.31 -2.05
N LEU A 364 -6.70 -21.20 -1.76
CA LEU A 364 -7.40 -21.31 -0.48
C LEU A 364 -7.23 -22.73 0.05
N TYR A 365 -6.63 -22.85 1.22
CA TYR A 365 -6.50 -24.07 1.99
C TYR A 365 -7.38 -23.98 3.25
N GLY A 366 -7.95 -25.09 3.67
CA GLY A 366 -8.67 -25.22 4.94
C GLY A 366 -9.15 -26.64 5.18
N PRO A 367 -9.51 -27.00 6.43
CA PRO A 367 -9.86 -28.39 6.80
C PRO A 367 -11.06 -28.97 6.02
N ASP A 368 -11.94 -28.11 5.53
CA ASP A 368 -13.18 -28.45 4.81
C ASP A 368 -13.24 -27.83 3.40
N VAL A 369 -12.13 -27.28 2.93
CA VAL A 369 -12.01 -26.78 1.56
C VAL A 369 -11.88 -27.95 0.60
N VAL A 370 -12.59 -27.89 -0.52
CA VAL A 370 -12.49 -28.91 -1.58
C VAL A 370 -11.08 -28.93 -2.14
N VAL A 371 -10.49 -30.12 -2.21
CA VAL A 371 -9.14 -30.31 -2.80
C VAL A 371 -9.27 -30.46 -4.31
N ASP A 372 -8.44 -29.74 -5.05
CA ASP A 372 -8.33 -29.89 -6.51
C ASP A 372 -7.02 -30.56 -6.95
N ASP A 373 -6.79 -30.66 -8.25
CA ASP A 373 -5.60 -31.35 -8.81
C ASP A 373 -4.35 -30.46 -8.91
N VAL A 374 -4.36 -29.26 -8.31
CA VAL A 374 -3.23 -28.33 -8.40
C VAL A 374 -2.23 -28.62 -7.27
N SER A 375 -1.04 -29.08 -7.62
CA SER A 375 0.03 -29.44 -6.69
C SER A 375 1.14 -28.38 -6.56
N LYS A 376 1.02 -27.27 -7.27
CA LYS A 376 2.04 -26.22 -7.26
C LYS A 376 1.39 -24.85 -7.44
N PHE A 377 1.67 -23.92 -6.52
CA PHE A 377 1.15 -22.56 -6.58
C PHE A 377 1.89 -21.72 -7.62
N SER A 378 1.22 -21.34 -8.70
CA SER A 378 1.73 -20.42 -9.71
C SER A 378 0.64 -19.98 -10.69
N GLU A 379 0.88 -18.96 -11.49
CA GLU A 379 -0.01 -18.52 -12.58
C GLU A 379 -0.24 -19.63 -13.63
N VAL A 380 0.77 -20.49 -13.83
CA VAL A 380 0.73 -21.54 -14.86
C VAL A 380 -0.14 -22.73 -14.44
N THR A 381 -0.27 -22.97 -13.14
CA THR A 381 -0.96 -24.13 -12.57
C THR A 381 -2.33 -23.79 -11.99
N CYS A 382 -2.41 -22.72 -11.21
CA CYS A 382 -3.63 -22.33 -10.48
C CYS A 382 -4.84 -22.05 -11.39
N TRP A 383 -4.61 -21.66 -12.63
CA TRP A 383 -5.70 -21.41 -13.56
C TRP A 383 -6.55 -22.66 -13.90
N ARG A 384 -6.07 -23.86 -13.54
CA ARG A 384 -6.79 -25.14 -13.69
C ARG A 384 -7.57 -25.53 -12.44
N GLY A 385 -7.41 -24.77 -11.34
CA GLY A 385 -7.99 -25.11 -10.06
C GLY A 385 -9.50 -24.87 -9.97
N SER A 386 -10.10 -25.45 -8.96
CA SER A 386 -11.56 -25.48 -8.75
C SER A 386 -12.17 -24.14 -8.36
N LEU A 387 -11.38 -23.17 -7.82
CA LEU A 387 -11.86 -21.81 -7.59
C LEU A 387 -12.16 -21.07 -8.90
N GLY A 388 -11.62 -21.53 -10.04
CA GLY A 388 -11.82 -20.90 -11.32
C GLY A 388 -11.27 -19.47 -11.36
N ARG A 389 -12.02 -18.55 -11.96
CA ARG A 389 -11.67 -17.13 -12.03
C ARG A 389 -12.60 -16.31 -11.16
N ILE A 390 -12.06 -15.69 -10.13
CA ILE A 390 -12.79 -14.87 -9.18
C ILE A 390 -12.29 -13.43 -9.15
N ARG A 391 -13.02 -12.53 -8.51
CA ARG A 391 -12.61 -11.14 -8.30
C ARG A 391 -12.21 -10.92 -6.85
N GLY A 392 -11.34 -9.91 -6.61
CA GLY A 392 -10.89 -9.56 -5.27
C GLY A 392 -12.02 -9.39 -4.26
N ILE A 393 -13.09 -8.73 -4.67
CA ILE A 393 -14.28 -8.48 -3.84
C ILE A 393 -15.00 -9.78 -3.36
N ASN A 394 -14.73 -10.93 -3.98
CA ASN A 394 -15.33 -12.19 -3.61
C ASN A 394 -14.61 -12.89 -2.45
N ILE A 395 -13.37 -12.54 -2.13
CA ILE A 395 -12.55 -13.25 -1.13
C ILE A 395 -13.19 -13.15 0.27
N MET A 396 -13.51 -11.95 0.73
CA MET A 396 -14.05 -11.75 2.08
C MET A 396 -15.38 -12.48 2.32
N PRO A 397 -16.37 -12.44 1.40
CA PRO A 397 -17.59 -13.26 1.53
C PRO A 397 -17.32 -14.77 1.57
N MET A 398 -16.37 -15.26 0.76
CA MET A 398 -15.97 -16.67 0.79
C MET A 398 -15.37 -17.07 2.14
N LEU A 399 -14.45 -16.27 2.68
CA LEU A 399 -13.85 -16.51 3.99
C LEU A 399 -14.89 -16.47 5.10
N GLY A 400 -15.81 -15.52 5.06
CA GLY A 400 -16.90 -15.43 6.02
C GLY A 400 -17.81 -16.66 6.00
N SER A 401 -18.04 -17.24 4.83
CA SER A 401 -18.79 -18.48 4.69
C SER A 401 -18.06 -19.66 5.37
N TYR A 402 -16.77 -19.83 5.12
CA TYR A 402 -15.97 -20.90 5.78
C TYR A 402 -15.86 -20.70 7.30
N LEU A 403 -15.76 -19.47 7.76
CA LEU A 403 -15.76 -19.17 9.20
C LEU A 403 -17.14 -19.26 9.86
N GLY A 404 -18.21 -19.40 9.08
CA GLY A 404 -19.60 -19.48 9.57
C GLY A 404 -20.10 -18.16 10.18
N VAL A 405 -19.56 -17.01 9.77
CA VAL A 405 -19.90 -15.69 10.32
C VAL A 405 -20.77 -14.83 9.40
N THR A 406 -21.04 -15.29 8.17
CA THR A 406 -21.92 -14.59 7.23
C THR A 406 -23.37 -15.00 7.40
N GLU A 407 -24.27 -14.03 7.29
CA GLU A 407 -25.71 -14.25 7.24
C GLU A 407 -26.13 -14.73 5.85
N LYS A 408 -27.26 -15.45 5.79
CA LYS A 408 -27.85 -15.83 4.51
C LYS A 408 -28.39 -14.62 3.77
N PHE A 409 -28.13 -14.56 2.48
CA PHE A 409 -28.72 -13.54 1.64
C PHE A 409 -30.21 -13.76 1.47
N GLY A 410 -31.03 -12.76 1.84
CA GLY A 410 -32.49 -12.80 1.71
C GLY A 410 -33.25 -13.28 2.94
N GLU A 411 -32.61 -13.33 4.11
CA GLU A 411 -33.24 -13.51 5.42
C GLU A 411 -33.36 -12.20 6.19
#